data_a9f685dcad86ef8ae11858440ba0556b
#
_entry.id   a9f685dcad86ef8ae11858440ba0556b
#
_cell.length_a   1.000
_cell.length_b   1.000
_cell.length_c   1.000
_cell.angle_alpha   90.00
_cell.angle_beta   90.00
_cell.angle_gamma   90.00
#
_symmetry.space_group_name_H-M   'P 1'
#
loop_
_entity.id
_entity.type
_entity.pdbx_description
1 polymer ?
#
loop_
_entity_poly.entity_id
_entity_poly.type
_entity_poly.pdbx_seq_one_letter_code
_entity_poly.pdbx_strand_id
1 'polypeptide(L)'
;MSGARRHRLRRELGSIGIALVLAWAPCLAAADDDQPPSAGEPDNPFYALDTKNLFGFLEGADVGEKGDRSLEFETTGSFGEAEGLYRSIEQEFIFEPTLTDSLGMEFGAHVLGQDVQRVPGLPDFAGVNFMGASVEFRYVVIHRTAEAPIQVTLTAEPEWNSIAEAGQSAADFSTTFRAVADVVSSDRRLYGAVNLAYAPDGARLPGQPLQDTSILSASAALSWRFTPPLMFGAEADYDRAYGGLVPREFDGQAVYLGPTFHYQVNEKIDLSAAFLVQAPAGRLDFDQFPRELAKLRLEVQF
;
A
#
# COMPACT_ATOMS: atom_id res chain seq x y z
N MET A 1 28.81 -17.84 13.42
CA MET A 1 28.10 -18.18 12.18
C MET A 1 26.70 -17.58 12.29
N SER A 2 26.57 -16.26 12.19
CA SER A 2 25.29 -15.52 12.42
C SER A 2 25.07 -14.40 11.40
N GLY A 3 25.77 -14.39 10.28
CA GLY A 3 25.74 -13.27 9.33
C GLY A 3 24.81 -13.39 8.12
N ALA A 4 24.18 -14.54 7.92
CA ALA A 4 23.44 -14.80 6.67
C ALA A 4 21.93 -14.55 6.75
N ARG A 5 21.39 -14.23 7.94
CA ARG A 5 19.94 -14.09 8.13
C ARG A 5 19.38 -12.69 7.91
N ARG A 6 20.23 -11.67 7.71
CA ARG A 6 19.79 -10.25 7.73
C ARG A 6 19.31 -9.69 6.39
N HIS A 7 19.35 -10.44 5.31
CA HIS A 7 19.29 -9.85 3.96
C HIS A 7 17.90 -9.74 3.29
N ARG A 8 16.76 -10.02 3.97
CA ARG A 8 15.57 -10.32 3.17
C ARG A 8 14.23 -9.74 3.55
N LEU A 9 14.14 -8.94 4.56
CA LEU A 9 12.84 -8.54 5.11
C LEU A 9 12.29 -7.22 4.57
N ARG A 10 12.74 -6.76 3.41
CA ARG A 10 12.49 -5.40 3.00
C ARG A 10 11.49 -5.17 1.88
N ARG A 11 10.70 -6.16 1.54
CA ARG A 11 10.04 -6.05 0.26
C ARG A 11 8.59 -5.69 0.26
N GLU A 12 7.86 -5.77 1.21
CA GLU A 12 6.45 -5.44 1.18
C GLU A 12 6.15 -4.31 2.15
N LEU A 13 6.62 -3.12 1.86
CA LEU A 13 6.25 -1.91 2.59
C LEU A 13 5.00 -1.25 2.00
N GLY A 14 4.07 -2.03 1.56
CA GLY A 14 2.72 -1.57 1.26
C GLY A 14 1.77 -2.01 2.35
N SER A 15 1.39 -1.09 3.20
CA SER A 15 0.11 -1.10 3.91
C SER A 15 -0.07 -1.86 5.22
N ILE A 16 -0.28 -1.14 6.33
CA ILE A 16 -0.48 -1.73 7.66
C ILE A 16 -1.20 -0.84 8.67
N GLY A 17 -2.14 -1.31 9.45
CA GLY A 17 -2.80 -0.55 10.49
C GLY A 17 -3.40 -1.29 11.68
N ILE A 18 -3.58 -0.60 12.76
CA ILE A 18 -4.10 -1.10 14.03
C ILE A 18 -5.63 -1.02 14.04
N ALA A 19 -6.29 -2.11 14.42
CA ALA A 19 -7.73 -2.20 14.59
C ALA A 19 -8.26 -1.27 15.71
N LEU A 20 -8.45 0.00 15.40
CA LEU A 20 -9.08 0.98 16.32
C LEU A 20 -10.45 1.47 15.84
N VAL A 21 -10.96 0.97 14.71
CA VAL A 21 -12.14 1.56 14.04
C VAL A 21 -13.46 0.83 14.34
N LEU A 22 -13.45 -0.34 14.93
CA LEU A 22 -14.67 -1.11 15.17
C LEU A 22 -15.59 -0.57 16.30
N ALA A 23 -15.17 0.45 17.03
CA ALA A 23 -15.97 1.00 18.15
C ALA A 23 -16.89 2.19 17.75
N TRP A 24 -16.87 2.65 16.50
CA TRP A 24 -17.63 3.85 16.07
C TRP A 24 -18.78 3.59 15.09
N ALA A 25 -19.05 2.36 14.77
CA ALA A 25 -20.12 1.99 13.85
C ALA A 25 -21.57 2.31 14.29
N PRO A 26 -21.93 2.46 15.57
CA PRO A 26 -23.34 2.69 15.93
C PRO A 26 -23.81 4.15 15.85
N CYS A 27 -22.96 5.14 15.55
CA CYS A 27 -23.39 6.55 15.59
C CYS A 27 -23.72 7.17 14.22
N LEU A 28 -23.54 6.45 13.12
CA LEU A 28 -23.83 6.97 11.76
C LEU A 28 -25.22 6.58 11.22
N ALA A 29 -26.02 5.85 11.99
CA ALA A 29 -27.32 5.35 11.56
C ALA A 29 -28.51 6.19 12.07
N ALA A 30 -28.37 7.50 12.21
CA ALA A 30 -29.49 8.38 12.56
C ALA A 30 -29.33 9.76 11.92
N ALA A 31 -29.58 9.84 10.63
CA ALA A 31 -30.04 11.05 9.97
C ALA A 31 -31.02 10.62 8.88
N ASP A 32 -32.26 10.48 9.34
CA ASP A 32 -33.43 10.47 8.49
C ASP A 32 -33.57 11.92 7.96
N ASP A 33 -33.08 12.17 6.78
CA ASP A 33 -33.36 13.39 6.04
C ASP A 33 -33.85 13.00 4.65
N ASP A 34 -35.20 12.86 4.55
CA ASP A 34 -35.97 12.88 3.31
C ASP A 34 -35.85 14.24 2.58
N GLN A 35 -34.69 14.84 2.58
CA GLN A 35 -34.42 16.00 1.77
C GLN A 35 -33.93 15.51 0.40
N PRO A 36 -34.69 15.76 -0.69
CA PRO A 36 -34.19 15.43 -2.01
C PRO A 36 -32.84 16.13 -2.21
N PRO A 37 -31.85 15.47 -2.81
CA PRO A 37 -30.53 16.04 -2.99
C PRO A 37 -30.69 17.43 -3.65
N SER A 38 -30.05 18.43 -3.06
CA SER A 38 -30.08 19.79 -3.60
C SER A 38 -29.57 19.74 -5.03
N ALA A 39 -30.34 20.32 -5.95
CA ALA A 39 -30.04 20.34 -7.39
C ALA A 39 -28.74 21.11 -7.66
N GLY A 40 -27.61 20.48 -7.49
CA GLY A 40 -26.26 21.06 -7.67
C GLY A 40 -25.10 20.15 -7.25
N GLU A 41 -25.33 19.11 -6.45
CA GLU A 41 -24.26 18.23 -5.98
C GLU A 41 -24.12 16.88 -6.73
N PRO A 42 -25.17 16.29 -7.34
CA PRO A 42 -25.04 14.99 -8.01
C PRO A 42 -24.14 14.98 -9.25
N ASP A 43 -23.93 16.12 -9.90
CA ASP A 43 -23.19 16.21 -11.16
C ASP A 43 -21.76 16.75 -11.00
N ASN A 44 -21.26 16.91 -9.78
CA ASN A 44 -19.88 17.31 -9.57
C ASN A 44 -18.97 16.07 -9.61
N PRO A 45 -18.10 15.90 -10.64
CA PRO A 45 -17.27 14.71 -10.81
C PRO A 45 -16.32 14.47 -9.62
N PHE A 46 -15.95 15.52 -8.90
CA PHE A 46 -15.11 15.40 -7.70
C PHE A 46 -15.81 14.70 -6.51
N TYR A 47 -17.11 14.42 -6.59
CA TYR A 47 -17.81 13.64 -5.57
C TYR A 47 -17.96 12.15 -5.92
N ALA A 48 -17.71 11.75 -7.17
CA ALA A 48 -17.66 10.36 -7.61
C ALA A 48 -16.22 9.83 -7.56
N LEU A 49 -15.58 9.94 -6.38
CA LEU A 49 -14.18 9.58 -6.21
C LEU A 49 -14.03 8.08 -6.02
N ASP A 50 -13.14 7.45 -6.80
CA ASP A 50 -12.62 6.12 -6.56
C ASP A 50 -11.76 6.14 -5.28
N THR A 51 -11.97 5.18 -4.39
CA THR A 51 -11.25 5.11 -3.12
C THR A 51 -9.91 4.39 -3.24
N LYS A 52 -9.65 3.66 -4.33
CA LYS A 52 -8.45 2.84 -4.47
C LYS A 52 -7.18 3.63 -4.15
N ASN A 53 -6.98 4.75 -4.81
CA ASN A 53 -5.76 5.57 -4.72
C ASN A 53 -5.92 6.82 -3.82
N LEU A 54 -6.96 6.83 -2.98
CA LEU A 54 -7.29 7.94 -2.12
C LEU A 54 -6.32 8.13 -0.95
N PHE A 55 -5.79 7.05 -0.43
CA PHE A 55 -4.92 7.04 0.73
C PHE A 55 -3.44 7.07 0.32
N GLY A 56 -2.54 6.86 1.26
CA GLY A 56 -1.11 6.85 0.99
C GLY A 56 -0.59 5.47 0.56
N PHE A 57 -0.08 4.73 1.52
CA PHE A 57 0.38 3.35 1.32
C PHE A 57 -0.79 2.37 1.31
N LEU A 58 -1.82 2.67 2.10
CA LEU A 58 -3.03 1.89 2.15
C LEU A 58 -3.87 2.12 0.88
N GLU A 59 -4.52 1.06 0.40
CA GLU A 59 -5.44 1.10 -0.72
C GLU A 59 -6.90 1.08 -0.26
N GLY A 60 -7.77 1.73 -1.04
CA GLY A 60 -9.21 1.60 -0.89
C GLY A 60 -9.76 0.37 -1.61
N ALA A 61 -11.05 0.11 -1.43
CA ALA A 61 -11.68 -1.12 -1.88
C ALA A 61 -12.28 -1.04 -3.30
N ASP A 62 -12.27 0.13 -3.96
CA ASP A 62 -12.84 0.28 -5.30
C ASP A 62 -11.97 -0.42 -6.37
N VAL A 63 -12.59 -0.75 -7.51
CA VAL A 63 -11.95 -1.40 -8.67
C VAL A 63 -12.28 -0.70 -10.00
N GLY A 64 -12.97 0.44 -9.95
CA GLY A 64 -13.48 1.15 -11.12
C GLY A 64 -14.74 0.51 -11.73
N GLU A 65 -15.22 1.08 -12.83
CA GLU A 65 -16.34 0.57 -13.61
C GLU A 65 -15.85 -0.32 -14.75
N LYS A 66 -16.71 -1.24 -15.20
CA LYS A 66 -16.38 -2.14 -16.31
C LYS A 66 -15.93 -1.39 -17.56
N GLY A 67 -14.71 -1.64 -17.98
CA GLY A 67 -14.11 -1.05 -19.19
C GLY A 67 -13.20 0.13 -18.92
N ASP A 68 -13.16 0.63 -17.69
CA ASP A 68 -12.21 1.66 -17.27
C ASP A 68 -10.77 1.16 -17.42
N ARG A 69 -9.89 2.09 -17.66
CA ARG A 69 -8.46 1.86 -17.78
C ARG A 69 -7.71 3.03 -17.22
N SER A 70 -6.64 2.74 -16.51
CA SER A 70 -5.72 3.77 -16.05
C SER A 70 -4.25 3.37 -16.25
N LEU A 71 -3.41 4.39 -16.23
CA LEU A 71 -1.97 4.26 -16.06
C LEU A 71 -1.61 4.93 -14.73
N GLU A 72 -0.89 4.20 -13.91
CA GLU A 72 -0.41 4.71 -12.64
C GLU A 72 1.13 4.75 -12.64
N PHE A 73 1.67 5.82 -12.07
CA PHE A 73 3.08 6.03 -11.82
C PHE A 73 3.26 6.17 -10.32
N GLU A 74 3.77 5.14 -9.69
CA GLU A 74 4.02 5.13 -8.26
C GLU A 74 5.51 5.24 -7.97
N THR A 75 5.87 6.15 -7.07
CA THR A 75 7.22 6.29 -6.53
C THR A 75 7.19 6.05 -5.05
N THR A 76 7.87 5.00 -4.59
CA THR A 76 8.03 4.66 -3.18
C THR A 76 9.47 4.87 -2.75
N GLY A 77 9.67 5.71 -1.73
CA GLY A 77 10.97 5.97 -1.10
C GLY A 77 11.04 5.33 0.28
N SER A 78 12.17 4.66 0.58
CA SER A 78 12.48 4.06 1.88
C SER A 78 13.82 4.59 2.37
N PHE A 79 13.85 5.21 3.56
CA PHE A 79 15.03 5.92 4.04
C PHE A 79 15.38 5.55 5.48
N GLY A 80 16.71 5.54 5.73
CA GLY A 80 17.28 5.37 7.06
C GLY A 80 17.23 3.95 7.58
N GLU A 81 18.30 3.56 8.25
CA GLU A 81 18.44 2.35 9.06
C GLU A 81 19.10 2.68 10.39
N ALA A 82 19.30 1.68 11.23
CA ALA A 82 19.97 1.84 12.51
C ALA A 82 21.40 2.38 12.33
N GLU A 83 22.13 1.86 11.34
CA GLU A 83 23.51 2.24 11.04
C GLU A 83 23.73 2.39 9.54
N GLY A 84 24.66 3.27 9.13
CA GLY A 84 25.00 3.51 7.74
C GLY A 84 24.07 4.48 7.02
N LEU A 85 24.22 4.56 5.70
CA LEU A 85 23.34 5.29 4.80
C LEU A 85 22.48 4.26 4.05
N TYR A 86 21.18 4.42 4.12
CA TYR A 86 20.24 3.65 3.31
C TYR A 86 19.23 4.59 2.66
N ARG A 87 19.15 4.51 1.35
CA ARG A 87 18.14 5.16 0.51
C ARG A 87 17.72 4.20 -0.58
N SER A 88 16.43 3.97 -0.68
CA SER A 88 15.84 3.16 -1.75
C SER A 88 14.69 3.95 -2.35
N ILE A 89 14.64 4.03 -3.67
CA ILE A 89 13.54 4.62 -4.42
C ILE A 89 13.11 3.59 -5.45
N GLU A 90 11.90 3.14 -5.32
CA GLU A 90 11.23 2.28 -6.28
C GLU A 90 10.30 3.12 -7.15
N GLN A 91 10.35 2.90 -8.45
CA GLN A 91 9.42 3.45 -9.41
C GLN A 91 8.64 2.30 -10.03
N GLU A 92 7.34 2.32 -9.85
CA GLU A 92 6.42 1.37 -10.47
C GLU A 92 5.61 2.04 -11.59
N PHE A 93 5.40 1.30 -12.67
CA PHE A 93 4.55 1.64 -13.80
C PHE A 93 3.45 0.60 -13.87
N ILE A 94 2.21 1.02 -13.67
CA ILE A 94 1.07 0.12 -13.54
C ILE A 94 0.07 0.43 -14.65
N PHE A 95 -0.43 -0.61 -15.32
CA PHE A 95 -1.57 -0.55 -16.22
C PHE A 95 -2.74 -1.31 -15.61
N GLU A 96 -3.88 -0.66 -15.49
CA GLU A 96 -5.05 -1.15 -14.78
C GLU A 96 -6.28 -1.23 -15.69
N PRO A 97 -6.66 -2.38 -16.20
CA PRO A 97 -7.94 -2.61 -16.83
C PRO A 97 -9.00 -3.13 -15.83
N THR A 98 -10.17 -2.51 -15.79
CA THR A 98 -11.33 -3.03 -15.07
C THR A 98 -12.14 -3.96 -15.97
N LEU A 99 -12.18 -5.25 -15.64
CA LEU A 99 -12.83 -6.28 -16.46
C LEU A 99 -14.33 -6.35 -16.25
N THR A 100 -14.77 -6.17 -15.02
CA THR A 100 -16.19 -6.11 -14.61
C THR A 100 -16.31 -5.16 -13.43
N ASP A 101 -17.51 -4.76 -13.05
CA ASP A 101 -17.77 -3.92 -11.88
C ASP A 101 -17.33 -4.55 -10.54
N SER A 102 -16.84 -5.78 -10.57
CA SER A 102 -16.33 -6.49 -9.39
C SER A 102 -14.92 -7.04 -9.56
N LEU A 103 -14.32 -6.96 -10.75
CA LEU A 103 -13.00 -7.53 -11.04
C LEU A 103 -12.13 -6.55 -11.79
N GLY A 104 -11.10 -6.06 -11.13
CA GLY A 104 -9.98 -5.31 -11.68
C GLY A 104 -8.72 -6.17 -11.79
N MET A 105 -7.80 -5.75 -12.63
CA MET A 105 -6.45 -6.30 -12.75
C MET A 105 -5.44 -5.15 -12.83
N GLU A 106 -4.22 -5.44 -12.40
CA GLU A 106 -3.08 -4.52 -12.52
C GLU A 106 -1.88 -5.27 -13.08
N PHE A 107 -1.10 -4.59 -13.90
CA PHE A 107 0.15 -5.10 -14.47
C PHE A 107 1.25 -4.11 -14.13
N GLY A 108 2.12 -4.47 -13.22
CA GLY A 108 3.21 -3.65 -12.71
C GLY A 108 4.57 -3.99 -13.32
N ALA A 109 5.41 -2.96 -13.50
CA ALA A 109 6.82 -3.09 -13.83
C ALA A 109 7.65 -2.17 -12.93
N HIS A 110 8.67 -2.73 -12.28
CA HIS A 110 9.38 -2.11 -11.17
C HIS A 110 10.82 -1.77 -11.53
N VAL A 111 11.25 -0.56 -11.21
CA VAL A 111 12.64 -0.08 -11.30
C VAL A 111 13.08 0.38 -9.93
N LEU A 112 14.22 -0.09 -9.47
CA LEU A 112 14.76 0.18 -8.14
C LEU A 112 16.08 0.95 -8.21
N GLY A 113 16.11 2.14 -7.63
CA GLY A 113 17.31 2.94 -7.37
C GLY A 113 17.71 2.85 -5.91
N GLN A 114 18.98 2.51 -5.62
CA GLN A 114 19.48 2.38 -4.26
C GLN A 114 20.81 3.08 -4.05
N ASP A 115 21.01 3.67 -2.86
CA ASP A 115 22.29 4.14 -2.33
C ASP A 115 22.45 3.56 -0.91
N VAL A 116 23.29 2.54 -0.79
CA VAL A 116 23.53 1.77 0.45
C VAL A 116 25.01 1.88 0.78
N GLN A 117 25.35 2.41 1.96
CA GLN A 117 26.73 2.57 2.38
C GLN A 117 26.87 2.23 3.87
N ARG A 118 27.77 1.32 4.18
CA ARG A 118 28.11 0.92 5.57
C ARG A 118 26.91 0.44 6.37
N VAL A 119 25.92 -0.15 5.73
CA VAL A 119 24.79 -0.79 6.39
C VAL A 119 25.20 -2.20 6.78
N PRO A 120 25.07 -2.59 8.07
CA PRO A 120 25.46 -3.91 8.51
C PRO A 120 24.74 -5.03 7.75
N GLY A 121 25.53 -5.93 7.15
CA GLY A 121 25.00 -7.09 6.43
C GLY A 121 24.65 -6.83 4.96
N LEU A 122 24.76 -5.58 4.46
CA LEU A 122 24.62 -5.24 3.04
C LEU A 122 25.97 -4.80 2.44
N PRO A 123 26.26 -5.14 1.18
CA PRO A 123 27.38 -4.52 0.46
C PRO A 123 27.07 -3.07 0.15
N ASP A 124 28.14 -2.23 0.08
CA ASP A 124 27.99 -0.87 -0.44
C ASP A 124 27.55 -0.94 -1.92
N PHE A 125 26.53 -0.19 -2.26
CA PHE A 125 25.95 -0.16 -3.60
C PHE A 125 25.33 1.20 -3.91
N ALA A 126 25.55 1.68 -5.14
CA ALA A 126 24.84 2.83 -5.68
C ALA A 126 24.50 2.55 -7.15
N GLY A 127 23.21 2.52 -7.48
CA GLY A 127 22.79 2.19 -8.84
C GLY A 127 21.27 2.12 -9.00
N VAL A 128 20.87 1.93 -10.27
CA VAL A 128 19.48 1.74 -10.68
C VAL A 128 19.38 0.46 -11.48
N ASN A 129 18.41 -0.38 -11.19
CA ASN A 129 18.17 -1.64 -11.86
C ASN A 129 16.68 -1.84 -12.16
N PHE A 130 16.38 -2.56 -13.24
CA PHE A 130 15.06 -3.17 -13.41
C PHE A 130 14.90 -4.23 -12.32
N MET A 131 13.87 -4.09 -11.50
CA MET A 131 13.64 -4.96 -10.35
C MET A 131 12.84 -6.18 -10.77
N GLY A 132 11.66 -5.98 -11.36
CA GLY A 132 10.75 -7.06 -11.65
C GLY A 132 9.42 -6.61 -12.23
N ALA A 133 8.44 -7.50 -12.13
CA ALA A 133 7.07 -7.27 -12.59
C ALA A 133 6.06 -7.95 -11.68
N SER A 134 4.86 -7.37 -11.60
CA SER A 134 3.73 -7.88 -10.83
C SER A 134 2.46 -8.01 -11.68
N VAL A 135 1.52 -8.81 -11.19
CA VAL A 135 0.13 -8.83 -11.65
C VAL A 135 -0.76 -8.87 -10.42
N GLU A 136 -1.64 -7.90 -10.23
CA GLU A 136 -2.65 -7.96 -9.17
C GLU A 136 -4.02 -8.31 -9.74
N PHE A 137 -4.77 -9.10 -9.00
CA PHE A 137 -6.19 -9.38 -9.19
C PHE A 137 -6.96 -8.81 -8.01
N ARG A 138 -7.97 -7.96 -8.29
CA ARG A 138 -8.82 -7.32 -7.28
C ARG A 138 -10.24 -7.76 -7.47
N TYR A 139 -10.85 -8.36 -6.44
CA TYR A 139 -12.23 -8.85 -6.51
C TYR A 139 -13.09 -8.28 -5.38
N VAL A 140 -14.12 -7.51 -5.75
CA VAL A 140 -15.09 -6.97 -4.80
C VAL A 140 -16.03 -8.08 -4.33
N VAL A 141 -15.99 -8.38 -3.04
CA VAL A 141 -16.88 -9.38 -2.40
C VAL A 141 -18.12 -8.76 -1.76
N ILE A 142 -18.03 -7.48 -1.35
CA ILE A 142 -19.15 -6.70 -0.83
C ILE A 142 -19.11 -5.33 -1.50
N HIS A 143 -20.14 -5.02 -2.27
CA HIS A 143 -20.30 -3.70 -2.89
C HIS A 143 -20.92 -2.70 -1.92
N ARG A 144 -20.40 -1.48 -1.95
CA ARG A 144 -20.98 -0.33 -1.24
C ARG A 144 -22.36 0.00 -1.82
N THR A 145 -23.32 0.23 -0.95
CA THR A 145 -24.67 0.70 -1.32
C THR A 145 -25.06 1.90 -0.44
N ALA A 146 -26.17 2.55 -0.76
CA ALA A 146 -26.67 3.64 0.04
C ALA A 146 -27.02 3.20 1.49
N GLU A 147 -27.48 1.95 1.66
CA GLU A 147 -27.84 1.38 2.96
C GLU A 147 -26.64 0.75 3.69
N ALA A 148 -25.58 0.37 2.94
CA ALA A 148 -24.39 -0.24 3.48
C ALA A 148 -23.15 0.48 2.91
N PRO A 149 -22.63 1.52 3.59
CA PRO A 149 -21.57 2.39 3.06
C PRO A 149 -20.16 1.73 3.10
N ILE A 150 -20.09 0.42 3.25
CA ILE A 150 -18.84 -0.36 3.33
C ILE A 150 -18.67 -1.16 2.04
N GLN A 151 -17.45 -1.13 1.49
CA GLN A 151 -17.00 -2.03 0.44
C GLN A 151 -15.92 -2.96 0.96
N VAL A 152 -15.87 -4.19 0.47
CA VAL A 152 -14.82 -5.15 0.80
C VAL A 152 -14.30 -5.78 -0.48
N THR A 153 -12.97 -5.73 -0.65
CA THR A 153 -12.25 -6.28 -1.79
C THR A 153 -11.17 -7.24 -1.30
N LEU A 154 -10.99 -8.34 -2.00
CA LEU A 154 -9.86 -9.24 -1.83
C LEU A 154 -8.90 -9.08 -3.00
N THR A 155 -7.59 -9.05 -2.72
CA THR A 155 -6.57 -8.99 -3.76
C THR A 155 -5.57 -10.11 -3.63
N ALA A 156 -4.94 -10.45 -4.76
CA ALA A 156 -3.82 -11.36 -4.84
C ALA A 156 -2.85 -10.83 -5.90
N GLU A 157 -1.63 -10.54 -5.48
CA GLU A 157 -0.58 -9.94 -6.30
C GLU A 157 0.67 -10.83 -6.31
N PRO A 158 0.80 -11.77 -7.25
CA PRO A 158 2.06 -12.42 -7.55
C PRO A 158 3.06 -11.43 -8.16
N GLU A 159 4.27 -11.46 -7.66
CA GLU A 159 5.39 -10.61 -8.10
C GLU A 159 6.64 -11.47 -8.33
N TRP A 160 7.36 -11.14 -9.38
CA TRP A 160 8.67 -11.70 -9.68
C TRP A 160 9.74 -10.60 -9.69
N ASN A 161 10.88 -10.89 -9.08
CA ASN A 161 12.00 -9.97 -9.02
C ASN A 161 13.33 -10.62 -9.36
N SER A 162 14.17 -9.87 -10.07
CA SER A 162 15.49 -10.32 -10.55
C SER A 162 16.65 -9.81 -9.71
N ILE A 163 16.35 -8.87 -8.78
CA ILE A 163 17.35 -8.30 -7.87
C ILE A 163 16.81 -8.26 -6.43
N ALA A 164 17.72 -8.43 -5.49
CA ALA A 164 17.52 -8.19 -4.07
C ALA A 164 18.14 -6.85 -3.67
N GLU A 165 18.19 -6.60 -2.36
CA GLU A 165 18.82 -5.42 -1.79
C GLU A 165 20.29 -5.25 -2.23
N ALA A 166 20.72 -3.98 -2.27
CA ALA A 166 22.04 -3.57 -2.70
C ALA A 166 22.42 -4.13 -4.09
N GLY A 167 21.44 -4.20 -5.01
CA GLY A 167 21.64 -4.57 -6.40
C GLY A 167 22.09 -6.02 -6.63
N GLN A 168 21.97 -6.88 -5.64
CA GLN A 168 22.36 -8.29 -5.77
C GLN A 168 21.39 -9.03 -6.70
N SER A 169 21.90 -9.79 -7.68
CA SER A 169 21.04 -10.67 -8.47
C SER A 169 20.31 -11.65 -7.56
N ALA A 170 19.03 -11.86 -7.85
CA ALA A 170 18.19 -12.82 -7.14
C ALA A 170 17.20 -13.46 -8.12
N ALA A 171 16.75 -14.66 -7.81
CA ALA A 171 15.48 -15.19 -8.31
C ALA A 171 14.51 -15.17 -7.13
N ASP A 172 13.57 -14.26 -7.17
CA ASP A 172 12.71 -13.98 -6.05
C ASP A 172 11.26 -13.94 -6.55
N PHE A 173 10.40 -14.63 -5.82
CA PHE A 173 8.97 -14.71 -6.11
C PHE A 173 8.18 -14.53 -4.82
N SER A 174 7.31 -13.54 -4.82
CA SER A 174 6.39 -13.26 -3.72
C SER A 174 4.93 -13.28 -4.19
N THR A 175 4.01 -13.32 -3.25
CA THR A 175 2.60 -13.08 -3.52
C THR A 175 1.99 -12.36 -2.33
N THR A 176 1.43 -11.17 -2.55
CA THR A 176 0.68 -10.46 -1.53
C THR A 176 -0.80 -10.79 -1.63
N PHE A 177 -1.36 -11.35 -0.57
CA PHE A 177 -2.81 -11.52 -0.40
C PHE A 177 -3.31 -10.42 0.52
N ARG A 178 -4.35 -9.68 0.10
CA ARG A 178 -4.86 -8.54 0.86
C ARG A 178 -6.38 -8.61 1.00
N ALA A 179 -6.88 -8.27 2.18
CA ALA A 179 -8.29 -7.99 2.41
C ALA A 179 -8.41 -6.49 2.69
N VAL A 180 -9.14 -5.78 1.86
CA VAL A 180 -9.34 -4.34 1.90
C VAL A 180 -10.78 -4.06 2.27
N ALA A 181 -11.03 -3.19 3.24
CA ALA A 181 -12.36 -2.70 3.55
C ALA A 181 -12.32 -1.18 3.69
N ASP A 182 -13.26 -0.50 3.07
CA ASP A 182 -13.40 0.94 3.22
C ASP A 182 -14.85 1.37 3.54
N VAL A 183 -14.96 2.60 4.00
CA VAL A 183 -16.24 3.23 4.31
C VAL A 183 -16.22 4.69 3.88
N VAL A 184 -17.33 5.14 3.32
CA VAL A 184 -17.54 6.52 2.91
C VAL A 184 -18.71 7.09 3.69
N SER A 185 -18.53 8.27 4.33
CA SER A 185 -19.64 8.96 5.02
C SER A 185 -20.73 9.40 4.03
N SER A 186 -21.95 9.52 4.49
CA SER A 186 -23.12 9.89 3.67
C SER A 186 -22.96 11.25 2.99
N ASP A 187 -22.25 12.19 3.62
CA ASP A 187 -21.91 13.50 3.06
C ASP A 187 -20.67 13.49 2.16
N ARG A 188 -20.06 12.31 1.94
CA ARG A 188 -18.84 12.09 1.14
C ARG A 188 -17.66 12.98 1.53
N ARG A 189 -17.57 13.34 2.81
CA ARG A 189 -16.48 14.16 3.35
C ARG A 189 -15.44 13.36 4.12
N LEU A 190 -15.85 12.25 4.72
CA LEU A 190 -14.96 11.39 5.49
C LEU A 190 -14.85 10.02 4.79
N TYR A 191 -13.64 9.58 4.59
CA TYR A 191 -13.27 8.29 4.03
C TYR A 191 -12.38 7.57 5.02
N GLY A 192 -12.68 6.31 5.28
CA GLY A 192 -11.88 5.46 6.12
C GLY A 192 -11.60 4.13 5.45
N ALA A 193 -10.41 3.57 5.65
CA ALA A 193 -10.10 2.24 5.15
C ALA A 193 -9.23 1.45 6.12
N VAL A 194 -9.30 0.13 6.00
CA VAL A 194 -8.44 -0.82 6.70
C VAL A 194 -8.01 -1.92 5.74
N ASN A 195 -6.75 -2.33 5.81
CA ASN A 195 -6.20 -3.44 5.04
C ASN A 195 -5.59 -4.47 5.98
N LEU A 196 -5.71 -5.72 5.63
CA LEU A 196 -4.98 -6.83 6.25
C LEU A 196 -4.28 -7.57 5.13
N ALA A 197 -2.97 -7.77 5.24
CA ALA A 197 -2.19 -8.44 4.22
C ALA A 197 -1.33 -9.58 4.78
N TYR A 198 -1.06 -10.55 3.92
CA TYR A 198 -0.10 -11.62 4.13
C TYR A 198 0.73 -11.80 2.87
N ALA A 199 2.03 -11.58 2.99
CA ALA A 199 2.99 -11.64 1.89
C ALA A 199 4.05 -12.72 2.14
N PRO A 200 3.84 -13.98 1.69
CA PRO A 200 4.88 -15.00 1.61
C PRO A 200 5.86 -14.69 0.48
N ASP A 201 7.12 -14.88 0.75
CA ASP A 201 8.22 -14.63 -0.18
C ASP A 201 9.23 -15.78 -0.18
N GLY A 202 9.73 -16.14 -1.37
CA GLY A 202 10.77 -17.11 -1.58
C GLY A 202 11.86 -16.58 -2.52
N ALA A 203 13.02 -16.27 -1.97
CA ALA A 203 14.11 -15.69 -2.75
C ALA A 203 15.37 -16.55 -2.72
N ARG A 204 16.09 -16.59 -3.87
CA ARG A 204 17.36 -17.30 -4.02
C ARG A 204 18.43 -16.37 -4.56
N LEU A 205 19.48 -16.17 -3.81
CA LEU A 205 20.71 -15.55 -4.28
C LEU A 205 21.62 -16.58 -4.98
N PRO A 206 22.49 -16.18 -5.92
CA PRO A 206 23.41 -17.08 -6.58
C PRO A 206 24.28 -17.85 -5.59
N GLY A 207 24.27 -19.19 -5.70
CA GLY A 207 25.04 -20.08 -4.83
C GLY A 207 24.50 -20.25 -3.41
N GLN A 208 23.34 -19.68 -3.10
CA GLN A 208 22.68 -19.85 -1.80
C GLN A 208 21.42 -20.74 -1.91
N PRO A 209 21.02 -21.41 -0.81
CA PRO A 209 19.74 -22.11 -0.78
C PRO A 209 18.57 -21.10 -0.88
N LEU A 210 17.41 -21.61 -1.30
CA LEU A 210 16.16 -20.85 -1.22
C LEU A 210 15.93 -20.43 0.24
N GLN A 211 15.55 -19.21 0.43
CA GLN A 211 15.18 -18.66 1.73
C GLN A 211 13.75 -18.18 1.64
N ASP A 212 12.95 -18.63 2.57
CA ASP A 212 11.55 -18.29 2.67
C ASP A 212 11.35 -17.29 3.81
N THR A 213 10.53 -16.29 3.57
CA THR A 213 10.10 -15.29 4.56
C THR A 213 8.62 -14.99 4.41
N SER A 214 8.03 -14.31 5.37
CA SER A 214 6.68 -13.78 5.22
C SER A 214 6.46 -12.54 6.08
N ILE A 215 5.57 -11.67 5.62
CA ILE A 215 5.13 -10.49 6.36
C ILE A 215 3.62 -10.57 6.59
N LEU A 216 3.20 -10.32 7.83
CA LEU A 216 1.83 -10.02 8.17
C LEU A 216 1.69 -8.53 8.38
N SER A 217 0.64 -8.01 7.77
CA SER A 217 0.44 -6.58 7.65
C SER A 217 -0.99 -6.19 8.03
N ALA A 218 -1.14 -5.07 8.76
CA ALA A 218 -2.45 -4.51 9.09
C ALA A 218 -2.47 -2.96 9.04
N SER A 219 -3.32 -2.26 8.19
CA SER A 219 -3.37 -0.81 7.96
C SER A 219 -4.67 -0.14 8.32
N ALA A 220 -4.63 1.16 8.70
CA ALA A 220 -5.81 2.00 8.81
C ALA A 220 -5.51 3.44 8.37
N ALA A 221 -6.42 4.02 7.61
CA ALA A 221 -6.34 5.41 7.20
C ALA A 221 -7.69 6.12 7.33
N LEU A 222 -7.59 7.44 7.56
CA LEU A 222 -8.72 8.35 7.51
C LEU A 222 -8.34 9.53 6.64
N SER A 223 -9.22 9.90 5.69
CA SER A 223 -9.06 11.06 4.84
C SER A 223 -10.28 11.95 4.91
N TRP A 224 -10.05 13.25 5.04
CA TRP A 224 -11.07 14.28 5.11
C TRP A 224 -11.02 15.14 3.85
N ARG A 225 -12.17 15.30 3.17
CA ARG A 225 -12.33 16.18 2.03
C ARG A 225 -12.43 17.62 2.48
N PHE A 226 -11.35 18.36 2.29
CA PHE A 226 -11.27 19.78 2.65
C PHE A 226 -11.98 20.68 1.64
N THR A 227 -11.71 20.45 0.35
CA THR A 227 -12.46 21.03 -0.79
C THR A 227 -12.81 19.90 -1.76
N PRO A 228 -13.68 20.09 -2.76
CA PRO A 228 -14.04 19.04 -3.71
C PRO A 228 -12.83 18.26 -4.27
N PRO A 229 -11.76 18.90 -4.79
CA PRO A 229 -10.62 18.17 -5.33
C PRO A 229 -9.55 17.80 -4.29
N LEU A 230 -9.62 18.30 -3.05
CA LEU A 230 -8.50 18.24 -2.10
C LEU A 230 -8.87 17.51 -0.82
N MET A 231 -8.05 16.50 -0.47
CA MET A 231 -8.20 15.73 0.76
C MET A 231 -6.90 15.66 1.53
N PHE A 232 -7.03 15.64 2.85
CA PHE A 232 -5.94 15.39 3.79
C PHE A 232 -6.33 14.25 4.71
N GLY A 233 -5.36 13.44 5.07
CA GLY A 233 -5.59 12.30 5.92
C GLY A 233 -4.40 11.96 6.80
N ALA A 234 -4.55 10.86 7.49
CA ALA A 234 -3.50 10.22 8.26
C ALA A 234 -3.61 8.70 8.09
N GLU A 235 -2.47 8.06 8.12
CA GLU A 235 -2.32 6.63 7.98
C GLU A 235 -1.47 6.07 9.11
N ALA A 236 -1.81 4.86 9.53
CA ALA A 236 -1.09 4.08 10.52
C ALA A 236 -0.83 2.67 9.97
N ASP A 237 0.42 2.22 10.04
CA ASP A 237 0.89 0.96 9.49
C ASP A 237 1.64 0.11 10.51
N TYR A 238 1.36 -1.19 10.52
CA TYR A 238 2.03 -2.17 11.38
C TYR A 238 2.56 -3.36 10.58
N ASP A 239 3.86 -3.59 10.53
CA ASP A 239 4.56 -4.71 9.89
C ASP A 239 5.06 -5.72 10.90
N ARG A 240 4.90 -6.99 10.57
CA ARG A 240 5.46 -8.07 11.34
C ARG A 240 6.04 -9.15 10.44
N ALA A 241 7.36 -9.27 10.50
CA ALA A 241 8.14 -10.17 9.68
C ALA A 241 8.43 -11.49 10.39
N TYR A 242 8.53 -12.54 9.58
CA TYR A 242 8.78 -13.90 10.05
C TYR A 242 9.78 -14.61 9.14
N GLY A 243 10.59 -15.48 9.73
CA GLY A 243 11.36 -16.49 9.00
C GLY A 243 10.44 -17.62 8.53
N GLY A 244 10.48 -17.91 7.21
CA GLY A 244 9.67 -18.93 6.58
C GLY A 244 8.28 -18.47 6.10
N LEU A 245 7.65 -19.29 5.25
CA LEU A 245 6.34 -18.97 4.66
C LEU A 245 5.21 -18.93 5.69
N VAL A 246 5.34 -19.63 6.80
CA VAL A 246 4.31 -19.65 7.84
C VAL A 246 4.75 -18.77 9.00
N PRO A 247 3.89 -17.87 9.53
CA PRO A 247 4.26 -16.91 10.57
C PRO A 247 4.51 -17.58 11.94
N ARG A 248 5.64 -18.24 12.09
CA ARG A 248 6.06 -18.93 13.32
C ARG A 248 7.32 -18.38 13.95
N GLU A 249 8.34 -18.06 13.13
CA GLU A 249 9.63 -17.55 13.60
C GLU A 249 9.61 -16.03 13.49
N PHE A 250 9.34 -15.35 14.59
CA PHE A 250 9.34 -13.89 14.65
C PHE A 250 10.74 -13.34 14.33
N ASP A 251 10.83 -12.39 13.41
CA ASP A 251 12.09 -11.80 12.96
C ASP A 251 12.17 -10.30 13.23
N GLY A 252 11.07 -9.56 13.07
CA GLY A 252 11.00 -8.13 13.38
C GLY A 252 9.60 -7.55 13.20
N GLN A 253 9.43 -6.30 13.67
CA GLN A 253 8.19 -5.57 13.50
C GLN A 253 8.43 -4.06 13.48
N ALA A 254 7.53 -3.32 12.83
CA ALA A 254 7.53 -1.86 12.80
C ALA A 254 6.11 -1.30 12.89
N VAL A 255 5.99 -0.08 13.39
CA VAL A 255 4.78 0.75 13.31
C VAL A 255 5.14 2.04 12.63
N TYR A 256 4.37 2.44 11.65
CA TYR A 256 4.53 3.71 10.95
C TYR A 256 3.30 4.59 11.14
N LEU A 257 3.50 5.90 11.20
CA LEU A 257 2.43 6.88 11.31
C LEU A 257 2.79 8.09 10.45
N GLY A 258 1.80 8.65 9.77
CA GLY A 258 2.05 9.87 9.02
C GLY A 258 0.85 10.44 8.29
N PRO A 259 1.02 11.64 7.71
CA PRO A 259 0.01 12.30 6.92
C PRO A 259 -0.12 11.71 5.53
N THR A 260 -1.34 11.79 4.98
CA THR A 260 -1.66 11.52 3.59
C THR A 260 -2.28 12.73 2.93
N PHE A 261 -2.15 12.80 1.62
CA PHE A 261 -2.66 13.87 0.78
C PHE A 261 -3.20 13.27 -0.51
N HIS A 262 -4.37 13.76 -0.95
CA HIS A 262 -4.92 13.42 -2.25
C HIS A 262 -5.47 14.67 -2.93
N TYR A 263 -5.20 14.80 -4.22
CA TYR A 263 -5.64 15.91 -5.05
C TYR A 263 -6.10 15.43 -6.42
N GLN A 264 -7.40 15.55 -6.67
CA GLN A 264 -7.99 15.30 -7.96
C GLN A 264 -7.76 16.51 -8.89
N VAL A 265 -6.84 16.37 -9.84
CA VAL A 265 -6.47 17.46 -10.76
C VAL A 265 -7.62 17.76 -11.72
N ASN A 266 -8.30 16.71 -12.21
CA ASN A 266 -9.52 16.75 -13.01
C ASN A 266 -10.19 15.37 -12.94
N GLU A 267 -11.22 15.13 -13.76
CA GLU A 267 -12.00 13.87 -13.80
C GLU A 267 -11.17 12.63 -14.15
N LYS A 268 -9.95 12.78 -14.64
CA LYS A 268 -9.10 11.71 -15.18
C LYS A 268 -7.72 11.64 -14.54
N ILE A 269 -7.35 12.61 -13.73
CA ILE A 269 -5.99 12.72 -13.19
C ILE A 269 -6.07 12.93 -11.69
N ASP A 270 -5.51 11.99 -10.97
CA ASP A 270 -5.41 11.99 -9.52
C ASP A 270 -3.94 11.95 -9.07
N LEU A 271 -3.66 12.67 -8.01
CA LEU A 271 -2.36 12.72 -7.35
C LEU A 271 -2.53 12.37 -5.88
N SER A 272 -1.82 11.38 -5.38
CA SER A 272 -1.77 11.08 -3.96
C SER A 272 -0.33 11.05 -3.44
N ALA A 273 -0.15 11.37 -2.16
CA ALA A 273 1.14 11.34 -1.50
C ALA A 273 0.99 10.97 -0.03
N ALA A 274 2.02 10.32 0.52
CA ALA A 274 2.13 10.02 1.94
C ALA A 274 3.57 10.13 2.41
N PHE A 275 3.74 10.44 3.69
CA PHE A 275 5.01 10.39 4.37
C PHE A 275 4.82 9.78 5.75
N LEU A 276 5.40 8.60 5.98
CA LEU A 276 5.26 7.89 7.23
C LEU A 276 6.61 7.80 7.95
N VAL A 277 6.56 7.90 9.25
CA VAL A 277 7.73 7.80 10.13
C VAL A 277 7.54 6.62 11.07
N GLN A 278 8.59 5.82 11.25
CA GLN A 278 8.59 4.72 12.18
C GLN A 278 8.42 5.23 13.62
N ALA A 279 7.38 4.78 14.29
CA ALA A 279 7.09 5.15 15.65
C ALA A 279 8.04 4.42 16.62
N PRO A 280 8.58 5.09 17.66
CA PRO A 280 9.36 4.45 18.70
C PRO A 280 8.44 3.62 19.60
N ALA A 281 8.20 2.38 19.26
CA ALA A 281 7.28 1.50 19.98
C ALA A 281 8.02 0.30 20.60
N GLY A 282 8.55 0.47 21.82
CA GLY A 282 9.07 -0.62 22.64
C GLY A 282 10.31 -1.33 22.10
N ARG A 283 10.29 -2.66 22.12
CA ARG A 283 11.36 -3.54 21.62
C ARG A 283 11.17 -3.87 20.15
N LEU A 284 11.06 -2.86 19.30
CA LEU A 284 11.05 -3.07 17.86
C LEU A 284 12.49 -3.33 17.41
N ASP A 285 12.68 -4.28 16.52
CA ASP A 285 13.97 -4.49 15.85
C ASP A 285 14.07 -3.50 14.69
N PHE A 286 14.54 -2.28 15.00
CA PHE A 286 14.65 -1.17 14.03
C PHE A 286 15.67 -1.44 12.91
N ASP A 287 16.48 -2.50 13.05
CA ASP A 287 17.55 -2.80 12.10
C ASP A 287 17.03 -3.45 10.80
N GLN A 288 15.75 -3.84 10.76
CA GLN A 288 15.16 -4.59 9.64
C GLN A 288 14.20 -3.77 8.77
N PHE A 289 13.72 -2.64 9.26
CA PHE A 289 12.75 -1.80 8.59
C PHE A 289 13.27 -0.36 8.44
N PRO A 290 13.01 0.33 7.32
CA PRO A 290 13.39 1.73 7.14
C PRO A 290 12.71 2.62 8.18
N ARG A 291 13.32 3.75 8.49
CA ARG A 291 12.79 4.71 9.47
C ARG A 291 11.72 5.62 8.90
N GLU A 292 11.82 5.90 7.63
CA GLU A 292 10.94 6.84 6.94
C GLU A 292 10.50 6.23 5.61
N LEU A 293 9.24 6.40 5.29
CA LEU A 293 8.62 5.98 4.04
C LEU A 293 7.97 7.18 3.37
N ALA A 294 8.14 7.31 2.07
CA ALA A 294 7.46 8.33 1.27
C ALA A 294 6.82 7.66 0.05
N LYS A 295 5.61 8.05 -0.30
CA LYS A 295 4.93 7.60 -1.50
C LYS A 295 4.38 8.79 -2.27
N LEU A 296 4.53 8.75 -3.57
CA LEU A 296 3.91 9.67 -4.52
C LEU A 296 3.31 8.83 -5.65
N ARG A 297 2.05 9.06 -5.95
CA ARG A 297 1.29 8.35 -6.98
C ARG A 297 0.61 9.34 -7.89
N LEU A 298 0.69 9.10 -9.19
CA LEU A 298 -0.03 9.82 -10.23
C LEU A 298 -0.81 8.79 -11.04
N GLU A 299 -2.13 8.91 -11.05
CA GLU A 299 -3.03 8.11 -11.88
C GLU A 299 -3.59 8.93 -13.03
N VAL A 300 -3.70 8.31 -14.20
CA VAL A 300 -4.30 8.88 -15.40
C VAL A 300 -5.29 7.90 -16.02
N GLN A 301 -6.58 8.21 -15.95
CA GLN A 301 -7.67 7.42 -16.54
C GLN A 301 -7.93 7.82 -18.01
N PHE A 302 -8.32 6.86 -18.87
CA PHE A 302 -8.53 7.12 -20.31
C PHE A 302 -9.55 6.18 -20.96
#